data_3761686eeb4986548550bd367b76fc22
#
_entry.id   3761686eeb4986548550bd367b76fc22
#
_cell.length_a   1.000
_cell.length_b   1.000
_cell.length_c   1.000
_cell.angle_alpha   90.00
_cell.angle_beta   90.00
_cell.angle_gamma   90.00
#
_symmetry.space_group_name_H-M   'P 1'
#
loop_
_entity.id
_entity.type
_entity.pdbx_description
1 polymer ?
#
loop_
_entity_poly.entity_id
_entity_poly.type
_entity_poly.pdbx_seq_one_letter_code
_entity_poly.pdbx_strand_id
1 'polypeptide(L)'
;MFIAIPSLKILYITEENHINKLTIKCIGHQWYWRYEYSDFINIEFNSYIISSNDLIINEFRLLDTDNRCILPFNLPIRILTSSIDVIHSWTIPSLGIKIDSTPGRLNQSMLYINRPGLFFGQCSEICGINHSFIPICLESTNFYNFKNWLFNIINQ
;
A
#
# COMPACT_ATOMS: atom_id res chain seq x y z
N MET A 1 -25.11 -0.77 26.40
CA MET A 1 -25.93 -1.45 25.38
C MET A 1 -26.11 -0.62 24.10
N PHE A 2 -26.46 0.69 24.17
CA PHE A 2 -26.67 1.55 23.00
C PHE A 2 -25.42 1.76 22.09
N ILE A 3 -24.21 1.69 22.64
CA ILE A 3 -22.95 1.81 21.88
C ILE A 3 -22.49 0.45 21.33
N ALA A 4 -22.67 -0.63 22.10
CA ALA A 4 -22.17 -1.95 21.74
C ALA A 4 -22.82 -2.51 20.45
N ILE A 5 -24.12 -2.38 20.29
CA ILE A 5 -24.86 -2.91 19.12
C ILE A 5 -24.40 -2.24 17.80
N PRO A 6 -24.35 -0.89 17.67
CA PRO A 6 -23.86 -0.27 16.46
C PRO A 6 -22.36 -0.55 16.24
N SER A 7 -21.54 -0.61 17.30
CA SER A 7 -20.11 -0.94 17.18
C SER A 7 -19.88 -2.34 16.60
N LEU A 8 -20.63 -3.33 17.04
CA LEU A 8 -20.59 -4.69 16.50
C LEU A 8 -21.03 -4.74 15.03
N LYS A 9 -22.08 -3.99 14.66
CA LYS A 9 -22.52 -3.90 13.26
C LYS A 9 -21.43 -3.31 12.36
N ILE A 10 -20.77 -2.24 12.81
CA ILE A 10 -19.66 -1.64 12.06
C ILE A 10 -18.51 -2.62 11.93
N LEU A 11 -18.14 -3.35 13.00
CA LEU A 11 -17.10 -4.37 12.96
C LEU A 11 -17.39 -5.43 11.90
N TYR A 12 -18.60 -5.99 11.86
CA TYR A 12 -18.98 -6.98 10.87
C TYR A 12 -18.92 -6.42 9.44
N ILE A 13 -19.35 -5.18 9.21
CA ILE A 13 -19.28 -4.53 7.89
C ILE A 13 -17.83 -4.32 7.45
N THR A 14 -16.93 -3.93 8.35
CA THR A 14 -15.50 -3.71 8.03
C THR A 14 -14.75 -5.01 7.76
N GLU A 15 -15.17 -6.11 8.36
CA GLU A 15 -14.57 -7.45 8.17
C GLU A 15 -15.18 -8.23 6.99
N GLU A 16 -16.25 -7.72 6.38
CA GLU A 16 -16.92 -8.39 5.27
C GLU A 16 -16.01 -8.49 4.05
N ASN A 17 -15.73 -9.72 3.62
CA ASN A 17 -14.89 -9.99 2.46
C ASN A 17 -15.69 -9.82 1.17
N HIS A 18 -15.45 -8.74 0.46
CA HIS A 18 -15.98 -8.55 -0.88
C HIS A 18 -15.19 -9.34 -1.93
N ILE A 19 -15.80 -9.59 -3.09
CA ILE A 19 -15.13 -10.22 -4.22
C ILE A 19 -14.04 -9.28 -4.73
N ASN A 20 -12.79 -9.63 -4.48
CA ASN A 20 -11.64 -8.87 -4.91
C ASN A 20 -11.34 -9.12 -6.38
N LYS A 21 -10.87 -8.09 -7.08
CA LYS A 21 -10.46 -8.17 -8.49
C LYS A 21 -8.95 -8.13 -8.66
N LEU A 22 -8.24 -7.64 -7.65
CA LEU A 22 -6.79 -7.52 -7.62
C LEU A 22 -6.31 -7.74 -6.18
N THR A 23 -5.16 -8.40 -6.04
CA THR A 23 -4.49 -8.57 -4.75
C THR A 23 -3.07 -8.03 -4.82
N ILE A 24 -2.71 -7.16 -3.87
CA ILE A 24 -1.35 -6.69 -3.69
C ILE A 24 -0.88 -7.04 -2.28
N LYS A 25 0.37 -7.45 -2.18
CA LYS A 25 1.03 -7.74 -0.91
C LYS A 25 2.08 -6.68 -0.64
N CYS A 26 1.99 -6.06 0.53
CA CYS A 26 2.86 -5.01 1.00
C CYS A 26 3.70 -5.56 2.16
N ILE A 27 5.00 -5.70 1.96
CA ILE A 27 5.91 -6.29 2.94
C ILE A 27 6.80 -5.19 3.50
N GLY A 28 6.73 -4.99 4.82
CA GLY A 28 7.58 -4.03 5.53
C GLY A 28 8.98 -4.57 5.77
N HIS A 29 9.95 -3.71 5.55
CA HIS A 29 11.37 -3.93 5.85
C HIS A 29 11.96 -2.72 6.59
N GLN A 30 13.06 -2.91 7.25
CA GLN A 30 13.89 -1.80 7.75
C GLN A 30 14.83 -1.33 6.63
N TRP A 31 14.58 -0.24 5.92
CA TRP A 31 13.49 0.75 6.05
C TRP A 31 12.95 1.07 4.65
N TYR A 32 12.16 0.19 4.10
CA TYR A 32 11.51 0.32 2.79
C TYR A 32 10.28 -0.58 2.70
N TRP A 33 9.47 -0.40 1.67
CA TRP A 33 8.38 -1.32 1.35
C TRP A 33 8.74 -2.18 0.14
N ARG A 34 8.31 -3.45 0.17
CA ARG A 34 8.32 -4.34 -0.99
C ARG A 34 6.88 -4.62 -1.38
N TYR A 35 6.61 -4.50 -2.68
CA TYR A 35 5.30 -4.77 -3.25
C TYR A 35 5.35 -6.02 -4.12
N GLU A 36 4.35 -6.91 -3.94
CA GLU A 36 4.17 -8.12 -4.74
C GLU A 36 2.75 -8.10 -5.30
N TYR A 37 2.60 -8.20 -6.62
CA TYR A 37 1.31 -8.28 -7.28
C TYR A 37 0.93 -9.75 -7.46
N SER A 38 0.23 -10.31 -6.48
CA SER A 38 -0.01 -11.75 -6.32
C SER A 38 -0.79 -12.41 -7.46
N ASP A 39 -1.51 -11.63 -8.25
CA ASP A 39 -2.30 -12.12 -9.39
C ASP A 39 -1.46 -12.26 -10.67
N PHE A 40 -0.20 -11.82 -10.65
CA PHE A 40 0.71 -11.84 -11.79
C PHE A 40 2.02 -12.52 -11.43
N ILE A 41 2.60 -13.24 -12.41
CA ILE A 41 3.84 -13.98 -12.19
C ILE A 41 5.03 -13.00 -12.18
N ASN A 42 5.85 -13.10 -11.14
CA ASN A 42 7.14 -12.38 -11.00
C ASN A 42 7.06 -10.84 -11.01
N ILE A 43 5.94 -10.25 -10.59
CA ILE A 43 5.88 -8.80 -10.42
C ILE A 43 6.08 -8.47 -8.95
N GLU A 44 7.33 -8.18 -8.61
CA GLU A 44 7.73 -7.71 -7.29
C GLU A 44 8.84 -6.67 -7.40
N PHE A 45 8.81 -5.66 -6.54
CA PHE A 45 9.84 -4.63 -6.49
C PHE A 45 9.92 -3.98 -5.11
N ASN A 46 11.06 -3.38 -4.84
CA ASN A 46 11.29 -2.56 -3.65
C ASN A 46 10.98 -1.09 -3.95
N SER A 47 10.54 -0.39 -2.94
CA SER A 47 10.16 1.02 -2.96
C SER A 47 10.91 1.75 -1.87
N TYR A 48 11.92 2.52 -2.25
CA TYR A 48 12.76 3.30 -1.36
C TYR A 48 12.41 4.78 -1.43
N ILE A 49 12.65 5.50 -0.36
CA ILE A 49 12.56 6.95 -0.34
C ILE A 49 13.55 7.57 -1.32
N ILE A 50 13.14 8.59 -2.06
CA ILE A 50 14.04 9.40 -2.87
C ILE A 50 14.80 10.35 -1.93
N SER A 51 16.14 10.38 -2.04
CA SER A 51 16.95 11.27 -1.23
C SER A 51 16.70 12.74 -1.63
N SER A 52 16.82 13.66 -0.67
CA SER A 52 16.58 15.09 -0.93
C SER A 52 17.49 15.70 -2.00
N ASN A 53 18.63 15.06 -2.26
CA ASN A 53 19.60 15.53 -3.27
C ASN A 53 19.24 15.05 -4.68
N ASP A 54 18.45 13.99 -4.80
CA ASP A 54 18.07 13.33 -6.05
C ASP A 54 16.67 13.74 -6.55
N LEU A 55 15.96 14.56 -5.74
CA LEU A 55 14.62 15.04 -6.08
C LEU A 55 14.63 15.91 -7.34
N ILE A 56 13.72 15.61 -8.24
CA ILE A 56 13.46 16.44 -9.42
C ILE A 56 12.23 17.34 -9.20
N ILE A 57 12.02 18.26 -10.14
CA ILE A 57 10.85 19.16 -10.12
C ILE A 57 9.55 18.33 -10.11
N ASN A 58 8.64 18.68 -9.20
CA ASN A 58 7.34 18.02 -8.95
C ASN A 58 7.38 16.73 -8.13
N GLU A 59 8.51 16.35 -7.56
CA GLU A 59 8.57 15.30 -6.55
C GLU A 59 8.46 15.87 -5.14
N PHE A 60 7.87 15.08 -4.24
CA PHE A 60 7.58 15.52 -2.86
C PHE A 60 8.64 15.01 -1.90
N ARG A 61 9.34 15.93 -1.27
CA ARG A 61 10.36 15.64 -0.27
C ARG A 61 9.80 14.76 0.86
N LEU A 62 10.49 13.67 1.19
CA LEU A 62 10.16 12.68 2.22
C LEU A 62 8.87 11.87 1.99
N LEU A 63 8.21 12.02 0.86
CA LEU A 63 6.97 11.33 0.53
C LEU A 63 7.06 10.51 -0.76
N ASP A 64 7.89 10.94 -1.69
CA ASP A 64 8.04 10.25 -2.98
C ASP A 64 9.04 9.10 -2.89
N THR A 65 8.83 8.10 -3.75
CA THR A 65 9.64 6.88 -3.83
C THR A 65 10.15 6.65 -5.24
N ASP A 66 11.27 5.94 -5.35
CA ASP A 66 11.86 5.51 -6.63
C ASP A 66 10.90 4.66 -7.45
N ASN A 67 10.20 3.74 -6.78
CA ASN A 67 9.19 2.87 -7.39
C ASN A 67 7.84 3.04 -6.68
N ARG A 68 6.87 3.63 -7.37
CA ARG A 68 5.52 3.82 -6.83
C ARG A 68 4.71 2.54 -6.91
N CYS A 69 3.83 2.34 -5.92
CA CYS A 69 2.80 1.31 -5.98
C CYS A 69 1.69 1.75 -6.94
N ILE A 70 1.55 1.11 -8.10
CA ILE A 70 0.56 1.50 -9.11
C ILE A 70 -0.68 0.61 -9.03
N LEU A 71 -1.85 1.23 -8.87
CA LEU A 71 -3.12 0.52 -8.73
C LEU A 71 -4.21 1.16 -9.61
N PRO A 72 -5.16 0.37 -10.13
CA PRO A 72 -6.29 0.92 -10.86
C PRO A 72 -7.34 1.51 -9.90
N PHE A 73 -7.99 2.62 -10.27
CA PHE A 73 -9.15 3.13 -9.56
C PHE A 73 -10.45 2.43 -10.01
N ASN A 74 -11.53 2.61 -9.22
CA ASN A 74 -12.85 1.98 -9.41
C ASN A 74 -12.81 0.45 -9.45
N LEU A 75 -11.90 -0.15 -8.69
CA LEU A 75 -11.77 -1.59 -8.58
C LEU A 75 -11.59 -1.98 -7.10
N PRO A 76 -12.27 -3.03 -6.61
CA PRO A 76 -12.02 -3.55 -5.26
C PRO A 76 -10.68 -4.31 -5.22
N ILE A 77 -9.77 -3.82 -4.40
CA ILE A 77 -8.40 -4.31 -4.27
C ILE A 77 -8.21 -4.88 -2.87
N ARG A 78 -7.67 -6.07 -2.78
CA ARG A 78 -7.26 -6.67 -1.52
C ARG A 78 -5.80 -6.30 -1.23
N ILE A 79 -5.58 -5.62 -0.11
CA ILE A 79 -4.25 -5.35 0.43
C ILE A 79 -3.94 -6.42 1.46
N LEU A 80 -2.82 -7.11 1.26
CA LEU A 80 -2.25 -8.02 2.24
C LEU A 80 -0.98 -7.39 2.80
N THR A 81 -0.79 -7.42 4.12
CA THR A 81 0.40 -6.86 4.73
C THR A 81 1.10 -7.87 5.63
N SER A 82 2.42 -7.85 5.59
CA SER A 82 3.31 -8.61 6.45
C SER A 82 4.63 -7.87 6.65
N SER A 83 5.52 -8.41 7.45
CA SER A 83 6.87 -7.90 7.63
C SER A 83 7.87 -9.05 7.69
N ILE A 84 9.13 -8.78 7.35
CA ILE A 84 10.23 -9.75 7.45
C ILE A 84 11.01 -9.59 8.76
N ASP A 85 11.04 -8.39 9.31
CA ASP A 85 11.90 -8.04 10.45
C ASP A 85 11.11 -7.62 11.69
N VAL A 86 10.73 -6.36 11.79
CA VAL A 86 9.97 -5.79 12.93
C VAL A 86 8.56 -5.44 12.50
N ILE A 87 7.73 -4.99 13.43
CA ILE A 87 6.39 -4.52 13.12
C ILE A 87 6.48 -3.17 12.39
N HIS A 88 5.74 -3.04 11.30
CA HIS A 88 5.48 -1.80 10.56
C HIS A 88 3.98 -1.57 10.45
N SER A 89 3.56 -0.46 9.87
CA SER A 89 2.15 -0.24 9.55
C SER A 89 2.02 0.49 8.21
N TRP A 90 1.35 -0.15 7.25
CA TRP A 90 1.09 0.42 5.94
C TRP A 90 -0.15 1.31 6.01
N THR A 91 0.03 2.60 5.74
CA THR A 91 -1.00 3.61 6.01
C THR A 91 -1.06 4.64 4.91
N ILE A 92 -2.25 4.90 4.37
CA ILE A 92 -2.53 6.04 3.48
C ILE A 92 -3.73 6.80 4.05
N PRO A 93 -3.51 7.89 4.80
CA PRO A 93 -4.58 8.60 5.51
C PRO A 93 -5.69 9.11 4.59
N SER A 94 -5.34 9.60 3.41
CA SER A 94 -6.30 10.12 2.42
C SER A 94 -7.23 9.05 1.83
N LEU A 95 -6.89 7.77 1.96
CA LEU A 95 -7.73 6.62 1.57
C LEU A 95 -8.41 5.96 2.78
N GLY A 96 -8.17 6.47 3.99
CA GLY A 96 -8.76 5.94 5.22
C GLY A 96 -8.26 4.54 5.60
N ILE A 97 -7.06 4.14 5.12
CA ILE A 97 -6.52 2.81 5.35
C ILE A 97 -5.30 2.85 6.26
N LYS A 98 -5.28 1.96 7.24
CA LYS A 98 -4.14 1.65 8.10
C LYS A 98 -4.17 0.17 8.45
N ILE A 99 -3.09 -0.56 8.14
CA ILE A 99 -2.96 -2.00 8.38
C ILE A 99 -1.58 -2.27 8.96
N ASP A 100 -1.52 -2.95 10.08
CA ASP A 100 -0.26 -3.36 10.68
C ASP A 100 0.37 -4.50 9.87
N SER A 101 1.69 -4.43 9.71
CA SER A 101 2.52 -5.41 9.03
C SER A 101 3.36 -6.13 10.07
N THR A 102 2.88 -7.29 10.53
CA THR A 102 3.49 -8.05 11.63
C THR A 102 4.27 -9.24 11.08
N PRO A 103 5.49 -9.51 11.56
CA PRO A 103 6.24 -10.70 11.18
C PRO A 103 5.48 -11.99 11.48
N GLY A 104 5.49 -12.93 10.52
CA GLY A 104 4.81 -14.22 10.66
C GLY A 104 3.28 -14.17 10.59
N ARG A 105 2.68 -13.00 10.34
CA ARG A 105 1.24 -12.82 10.20
C ARG A 105 0.91 -12.12 8.88
N LEU A 106 -0.16 -12.55 8.23
CA LEU A 106 -0.69 -11.92 7.04
C LEU A 106 -2.01 -11.23 7.40
N ASN A 107 -1.96 -9.90 7.50
CA ASN A 107 -3.15 -9.08 7.69
C ASN A 107 -3.75 -8.71 6.34
N GLN A 108 -5.07 -8.46 6.31
CA GLN A 108 -5.74 -8.04 5.09
C GLN A 108 -6.70 -6.89 5.34
N SER A 109 -6.87 -6.06 4.31
CA SER A 109 -7.92 -5.06 4.24
C SER A 109 -8.35 -4.83 2.80
N MET A 110 -9.51 -4.23 2.64
CA MET A 110 -10.05 -3.85 1.35
C MET A 110 -9.75 -2.40 1.05
N LEU A 111 -9.35 -2.14 -0.19
CA LEU A 111 -9.12 -0.81 -0.71
C LEU A 111 -9.98 -0.56 -1.94
N TYR A 112 -10.67 0.57 -1.98
CA TYR A 112 -11.40 1.05 -3.15
C TYR A 112 -11.02 2.51 -3.41
N ILE A 113 -10.39 2.77 -4.54
CA ILE A 113 -9.92 4.09 -4.93
C ILE A 113 -10.91 4.69 -5.92
N ASN A 114 -11.51 5.84 -5.59
CA ASN A 114 -12.58 6.44 -6.40
C ASN A 114 -12.06 7.38 -7.51
N ARG A 115 -10.79 7.74 -7.50
CA ARG A 115 -10.21 8.75 -8.41
C ARG A 115 -8.77 8.46 -8.74
N PRO A 116 -8.28 8.90 -9.92
CA PRO A 116 -6.86 8.85 -10.23
C PRO A 116 -6.07 9.87 -9.39
N GLY A 117 -4.76 9.68 -9.32
CA GLY A 117 -3.83 10.60 -8.68
C GLY A 117 -2.82 9.92 -7.78
N LEU A 118 -2.00 10.74 -7.12
CA LEU A 118 -1.02 10.28 -6.15
C LEU A 118 -1.62 10.34 -4.74
N PHE A 119 -1.33 9.30 -3.98
CA PHE A 119 -1.74 9.17 -2.59
C PHE A 119 -0.50 8.82 -1.77
N PHE A 120 -0.27 9.60 -0.71
CA PHE A 120 0.91 9.47 0.10
C PHE A 120 0.58 8.94 1.49
N GLY A 121 1.49 8.14 2.01
CA GLY A 121 1.46 7.63 3.35
C GLY A 121 2.87 7.49 3.92
N GLN A 122 2.94 7.11 5.18
CA GLN A 122 4.19 6.83 5.87
C GLN A 122 3.98 5.64 6.80
N CYS A 123 5.07 4.95 7.14
CA CYS A 123 5.04 3.92 8.16
C CYS A 123 4.45 4.48 9.46
N SER A 124 3.45 3.81 10.01
CA SER A 124 2.67 4.29 11.16
C SER A 124 2.77 3.36 12.38
N GLU A 125 3.84 2.56 12.45
CA GLU A 125 4.27 1.79 13.62
C GLU A 125 5.77 1.92 13.80
N ILE A 126 6.23 2.20 15.02
CA ILE A 126 7.64 2.46 15.30
C ILE A 126 8.51 1.23 14.98
N CYS A 127 9.50 1.41 14.11
CA CYS A 127 10.28 0.31 13.56
C CYS A 127 11.81 0.55 13.56
N GLY A 128 12.30 1.56 14.26
CA GLY A 128 13.73 1.85 14.43
C GLY A 128 14.12 3.26 14.02
N ILE A 129 15.41 3.48 13.80
CA ILE A 129 16.03 4.82 13.61
C ILE A 129 15.44 5.54 12.40
N ASN A 130 15.27 4.84 11.27
CA ASN A 130 14.76 5.43 10.03
C ASN A 130 13.23 5.28 9.87
N HIS A 131 12.51 5.11 10.97
CA HIS A 131 11.05 4.98 10.94
C HIS A 131 10.35 6.10 10.16
N SER A 132 10.82 7.34 10.26
CA SER A 132 10.24 8.49 9.55
C SER A 132 10.62 8.57 8.06
N PHE A 133 11.46 7.66 7.58
CA PHE A 133 11.98 7.64 6.21
C PHE A 133 11.49 6.42 5.41
N ILE A 134 10.28 5.95 5.71
CA ILE A 134 9.63 4.84 5.01
C ILE A 134 8.30 5.35 4.42
N PRO A 135 8.35 6.13 3.33
CA PRO A 135 7.16 6.62 2.68
C PRO A 135 6.42 5.53 1.92
N ILE A 136 5.15 5.79 1.69
CA ILE A 136 4.28 5.01 0.82
C ILE A 136 3.78 5.96 -0.26
N CYS A 137 4.15 5.72 -1.50
CA CYS A 137 3.64 6.46 -2.65
C CYS A 137 2.81 5.52 -3.52
N LEU A 138 1.49 5.75 -3.54
CA LEU A 138 0.54 5.02 -4.36
C LEU A 138 0.08 5.90 -5.52
N GLU A 139 0.27 5.41 -6.74
CA GLU A 139 -0.25 6.04 -7.95
C GLU A 139 -1.49 5.29 -8.43
N SER A 140 -2.61 5.99 -8.45
CA SER A 140 -3.87 5.45 -8.94
C SER A 140 -4.12 5.89 -10.38
N THR A 141 -4.33 4.92 -11.27
CA THR A 141 -4.49 5.15 -12.69
C THR A 141 -5.68 4.37 -13.26
N ASN A 142 -6.06 4.64 -14.50
CA ASN A 142 -7.09 3.84 -15.15
C ASN A 142 -6.57 2.43 -15.49
N PHE A 143 -7.50 1.50 -15.69
CA PHE A 143 -7.16 0.09 -15.94
C PHE A 143 -6.30 -0.12 -17.19
N TYR A 144 -6.47 0.71 -18.23
CA TYR A 144 -5.67 0.63 -19.44
C TYR A 144 -4.19 0.98 -19.19
N ASN A 145 -3.92 2.09 -18.50
CA ASN A 145 -2.56 2.48 -18.13
C ASN A 145 -1.91 1.50 -17.16
N PHE A 146 -2.69 0.98 -16.19
CA PHE A 146 -2.23 -0.07 -15.28
C PHE A 146 -1.78 -1.31 -16.07
N LYS A 147 -2.57 -1.77 -17.04
CA LYS A 147 -2.22 -2.89 -17.91
C LYS A 147 -0.94 -2.63 -18.71
N ASN A 148 -0.80 -1.45 -19.28
CA ASN A 148 0.43 -1.10 -20.03
C ASN A 148 1.66 -1.08 -19.12
N TRP A 149 1.53 -0.56 -17.91
CA TRP A 149 2.60 -0.60 -16.92
C TRP A 149 3.00 -2.04 -16.56
N LEU A 150 2.02 -2.93 -16.32
CA LEU A 150 2.28 -4.35 -16.10
C LEU A 150 3.07 -4.98 -17.25
N PHE A 151 2.66 -4.74 -18.50
CA PHE A 151 3.38 -5.24 -19.66
C PHE A 151 4.82 -4.76 -19.75
N ASN A 152 5.06 -3.50 -19.41
CA ASN A 152 6.40 -2.94 -19.40
C ASN A 152 7.31 -3.59 -18.36
N ILE A 153 6.79 -3.90 -17.17
CA ILE A 153 7.57 -4.59 -16.12
C ILE A 153 7.87 -6.04 -16.49
N ILE A 154 6.88 -6.76 -17.06
CA ILE A 154 7.09 -8.17 -17.43
C ILE A 154 8.13 -8.34 -18.55
N ASN A 155 8.31 -7.33 -19.39
CA ASN A 155 9.22 -7.37 -20.53
C ASN A 155 10.61 -6.74 -20.24
N GLN A 156 10.88 -6.35 -19.00
CA GLN A 156 12.21 -5.92 -18.54
C GLN A 156 12.98 -7.08 -17.93
#